data_419cf5aecbe17a0b7ff4fe52c2207069
#
_entry.id   419cf5aecbe17a0b7ff4fe52c2207069
#
_cell.length_a   1.000
_cell.length_b   1.000
_cell.length_c   1.000
_cell.angle_alpha   90.00
_cell.angle_beta   90.00
_cell.angle_gamma   90.00
#
_symmetry.space_group_name_H-M   'P 1'
#
loop_
_entity.id
_entity.type
_entity.pdbx_description
1 polymer ?
#
loop_
_entity_poly.entity_id
_entity_poly.type
_entity_poly.pdbx_seq_one_letter_code
_entity_poly.pdbx_strand_id
1 'polypeptide(L)'
;MRVLRGFGIFVGVLVILAVGLYGPVTLLAPLPDAKMASRSVELDSTGTPPVLPDVGATAITESAKGPVLAQSGETESVPMAGIAKVLLALVVLDAKPMTPDGDGETVPITSRDFQSYNNYQDAGARAVTVYTDDTWSQRAVLQAVLLGSSNNHADTLAAWAFGSVDKYIDEATMWLDEHELDDTAVVDATGLSSDDVSTASDLSRLAALAMANPVIPTVLTHEVSGIAQTRGVENTTSYMADRGVTGISRSFTTQAGICLLFAATVTVDDDEYTFYGAFVRMPDWASLDDSINALMDSAEKGVHTGPVLPRDTPVATFTTQWGEEATGVIGSSATATRWVSGKPTVHVKTDGFAVATQGDIVATATVSEGTSVVEIPVKIDRTIQSPEVLWKLGHPFELIPAFFGQFFAG
;
A
#
# COMPACT_ATOMS: atom_id res chain seq x y z
N MET A 1 50.50 -33.31 -55.95
CA MET A 1 50.21 -34.45 -55.03
C MET A 1 50.39 -34.08 -53.53
N ARG A 2 51.34 -33.19 -53.14
CA ARG A 2 51.51 -32.81 -51.73
C ARG A 2 50.36 -32.01 -51.16
N VAL A 3 49.73 -31.06 -51.92
CA VAL A 3 48.59 -30.21 -51.47
C VAL A 3 47.32 -31.03 -51.22
N LEU A 4 47.04 -32.05 -52.07
CA LEU A 4 45.88 -32.90 -51.92
C LEU A 4 45.99 -33.81 -50.66
N ARG A 5 47.22 -34.20 -50.32
CA ARG A 5 47.49 -35.00 -49.11
C ARG A 5 47.38 -34.19 -47.81
N GLY A 6 47.83 -32.91 -47.89
CA GLY A 6 47.65 -31.94 -46.76
C GLY A 6 46.19 -31.61 -46.52
N PHE A 7 45.41 -31.40 -47.59
CA PHE A 7 43.96 -31.18 -47.46
C PHE A 7 43.20 -32.37 -46.89
N GLY A 8 43.56 -33.61 -47.33
CA GLY A 8 42.93 -34.83 -46.80
C GLY A 8 43.25 -35.07 -45.33
N ILE A 9 44.48 -34.75 -44.87
CA ILE A 9 44.84 -34.82 -43.45
C ILE A 9 44.09 -33.76 -42.66
N PHE A 10 44.01 -32.51 -43.18
CA PHE A 10 43.24 -31.41 -42.51
C PHE A 10 41.76 -31.77 -42.36
N VAL A 11 41.12 -32.28 -43.41
CA VAL A 11 39.72 -32.72 -43.34
C VAL A 11 39.57 -33.90 -42.38
N GLY A 12 40.49 -34.86 -42.40
CA GLY A 12 40.47 -35.98 -41.45
C GLY A 12 40.63 -35.55 -39.98
N VAL A 13 41.50 -34.58 -39.69
CA VAL A 13 41.64 -34.01 -38.34
C VAL A 13 40.38 -33.24 -37.93
N LEU A 14 39.81 -32.46 -38.86
CA LEU A 14 38.53 -31.78 -38.59
C LEU A 14 37.38 -32.73 -38.29
N VAL A 15 37.26 -33.81 -39.02
CA VAL A 15 36.25 -34.89 -38.76
C VAL A 15 36.49 -35.55 -37.40
N ILE A 16 37.75 -35.88 -37.08
CA ILE A 16 38.07 -36.48 -35.78
C ILE A 16 37.78 -35.53 -34.62
N LEU A 17 38.09 -34.24 -34.78
CA LEU A 17 37.79 -33.22 -33.78
C LEU A 17 36.26 -33.02 -33.66
N ALA A 18 35.55 -32.94 -34.78
CA ALA A 18 34.09 -32.82 -34.78
C ALA A 18 33.42 -34.01 -34.11
N VAL A 19 33.80 -35.24 -34.45
CA VAL A 19 33.25 -36.43 -33.83
C VAL A 19 33.71 -36.60 -32.38
N GLY A 20 34.97 -36.26 -32.06
CA GLY A 20 35.52 -36.35 -30.70
C GLY A 20 34.98 -35.33 -29.72
N LEU A 21 34.57 -34.16 -30.21
CA LEU A 21 33.94 -33.11 -29.39
C LEU A 21 32.43 -33.22 -29.33
N TYR A 22 31.80 -33.81 -30.34
CA TYR A 22 30.35 -33.93 -30.46
C TYR A 22 29.68 -34.56 -29.22
N GLY A 23 30.18 -35.72 -28.79
CA GLY A 23 29.67 -36.41 -27.63
C GLY A 23 29.79 -35.58 -26.34
N PRO A 24 31.02 -35.16 -25.93
CA PRO A 24 31.18 -34.32 -24.76
C PRO A 24 30.36 -33.03 -24.80
N VAL A 25 30.33 -32.28 -25.91
CA VAL A 25 29.60 -31.04 -26.05
C VAL A 25 28.10 -31.22 -25.90
N THR A 26 27.50 -32.23 -26.55
CA THR A 26 26.06 -32.49 -26.45
C THR A 26 25.66 -33.11 -25.11
N LEU A 27 26.51 -33.94 -24.49
CA LEU A 27 26.19 -34.59 -23.23
C LEU A 27 26.34 -33.66 -22.01
N LEU A 28 27.26 -32.71 -22.07
CA LEU A 28 27.59 -31.76 -20.98
C LEU A 28 26.93 -30.41 -21.15
N ALA A 29 26.26 -30.17 -22.29
CA ALA A 29 25.54 -28.91 -22.50
C ALA A 29 24.44 -28.68 -21.45
N PRO A 30 24.22 -27.42 -21.02
CA PRO A 30 23.05 -27.08 -20.24
C PRO A 30 21.78 -27.45 -21.03
N LEU A 31 20.83 -28.01 -20.33
CA LEU A 31 19.55 -28.37 -20.90
C LEU A 31 18.67 -27.14 -21.07
N PRO A 32 17.84 -27.09 -22.09
CA PRO A 32 16.86 -26.01 -22.25
C PRO A 32 15.82 -26.09 -21.13
N ASP A 33 15.42 -24.91 -20.65
CA ASP A 33 14.41 -24.80 -19.61
C ASP A 33 13.06 -25.39 -20.03
N ALA A 34 12.33 -25.89 -19.06
CA ALA A 34 10.96 -26.31 -19.24
C ALA A 34 10.08 -25.13 -19.60
N LYS A 35 9.22 -25.28 -20.60
CA LYS A 35 8.24 -24.26 -20.99
C LYS A 35 7.10 -24.26 -19.98
N MET A 36 6.81 -23.09 -19.42
CA MET A 36 5.69 -22.88 -18.52
C MET A 36 4.44 -22.42 -19.30
N ALA A 37 3.31 -23.03 -18.98
CA ALA A 37 1.99 -22.58 -19.36
C ALA A 37 1.18 -22.35 -18.08
N SER A 38 0.71 -21.10 -17.86
CA SER A 38 -0.17 -20.78 -16.73
C SER A 38 -1.51 -21.48 -16.90
N ARG A 39 -2.09 -21.95 -15.78
CA ARG A 39 -3.45 -22.48 -15.72
C ARG A 39 -4.39 -21.43 -15.13
N SER A 40 -5.60 -21.32 -15.67
CA SER A 40 -6.67 -20.57 -15.01
C SER A 40 -7.09 -21.30 -13.74
N VAL A 41 -7.08 -20.59 -12.63
CA VAL A 41 -7.60 -21.10 -11.36
C VAL A 41 -9.00 -20.52 -11.20
N GLU A 42 -10.01 -21.40 -11.18
CA GLU A 42 -11.35 -20.99 -10.80
C GLU A 42 -11.43 -21.06 -9.27
N LEU A 43 -11.51 -19.92 -8.65
CA LEU A 43 -11.75 -19.79 -7.21
C LEU A 43 -13.20 -19.36 -7.03
N ASP A 44 -13.94 -20.14 -6.26
CA ASP A 44 -15.27 -19.77 -5.81
C ASP A 44 -15.14 -18.68 -4.72
N SER A 45 -15.03 -17.43 -5.13
CA SER A 45 -15.10 -16.31 -4.21
C SER A 45 -16.40 -15.55 -4.39
N THR A 46 -17.38 -15.85 -3.55
CA THR A 46 -18.57 -15.03 -3.36
C THR A 46 -18.24 -13.96 -2.31
N GLY A 47 -17.51 -12.93 -2.71
CA GLY A 47 -17.19 -11.79 -1.83
C GLY A 47 -18.31 -10.77 -1.80
N THR A 48 -18.41 -10.02 -0.72
CA THR A 48 -19.26 -8.83 -0.61
C THR A 48 -18.38 -7.60 -0.84
N PRO A 49 -18.59 -6.85 -1.95
CA PRO A 49 -17.80 -5.65 -2.20
C PRO A 49 -18.10 -4.56 -1.16
N PRO A 50 -17.17 -3.61 -0.92
CA PRO A 50 -17.41 -2.42 -0.13
C PRO A 50 -18.64 -1.66 -0.63
N VAL A 51 -19.55 -1.30 0.26
CA VAL A 51 -20.71 -0.46 -0.04
C VAL A 51 -20.35 0.98 0.27
N LEU A 52 -20.25 1.80 -0.76
CA LEU A 52 -19.93 3.23 -0.69
C LEU A 52 -21.11 4.05 -1.22
N PRO A 53 -21.31 5.31 -0.74
CA PRO A 53 -22.40 6.17 -1.21
C PRO A 53 -22.14 6.68 -2.63
N ASP A 54 -23.19 6.98 -3.37
CA ASP A 54 -23.14 7.61 -4.70
C ASP A 54 -23.01 9.15 -4.62
N VAL A 55 -22.99 9.72 -3.41
CA VAL A 55 -22.92 11.18 -3.17
C VAL A 55 -21.60 11.57 -2.52
N GLY A 56 -21.14 12.80 -2.82
CA GLY A 56 -19.84 13.27 -2.35
C GLY A 56 -18.69 12.58 -3.06
N ALA A 57 -17.59 12.41 -2.37
CA ALA A 57 -16.46 11.61 -2.80
C ALA A 57 -15.97 10.72 -1.66
N THR A 58 -15.79 9.44 -1.93
CA THR A 58 -15.38 8.45 -0.93
C THR A 58 -14.33 7.52 -1.51
N ALA A 59 -13.31 7.23 -0.73
CA ALA A 59 -12.36 6.18 -1.04
C ALA A 59 -11.89 5.47 0.24
N ILE A 60 -11.56 4.19 0.11
CA ILE A 60 -10.96 3.38 1.17
C ILE A 60 -9.72 2.65 0.66
N THR A 61 -8.74 2.44 1.53
CA THR A 61 -7.49 1.72 1.26
C THR A 61 -7.06 0.87 2.45
N GLU A 62 -6.23 -0.14 2.21
CA GLU A 62 -5.61 -0.95 3.28
C GLU A 62 -4.27 -0.38 3.73
N SER A 63 -3.63 0.47 2.95
CA SER A 63 -2.33 1.05 3.27
C SER A 63 -2.05 2.32 2.46
N ALA A 64 -1.07 3.10 2.91
CA ALA A 64 -0.67 4.33 2.25
C ALA A 64 -0.06 4.13 0.84
N LYS A 65 0.60 2.99 0.60
CA LYS A 65 1.29 2.67 -0.67
C LYS A 65 0.52 1.68 -1.54
N GLY A 66 -0.56 1.11 -1.02
CA GLY A 66 -1.40 0.18 -1.76
C GLY A 66 -2.35 0.89 -2.74
N PRO A 67 -2.94 0.13 -3.68
CA PRO A 67 -4.03 0.65 -4.48
C PRO A 67 -5.27 0.91 -3.62
N VAL A 68 -6.16 1.77 -4.11
CA VAL A 68 -7.45 2.03 -3.48
C VAL A 68 -8.30 0.77 -3.54
N LEU A 69 -8.83 0.33 -2.39
CA LEU A 69 -9.70 -0.85 -2.28
C LEU A 69 -11.04 -0.63 -2.97
N ALA A 70 -11.62 0.55 -2.76
CA ALA A 70 -12.85 0.99 -3.43
C ALA A 70 -12.95 2.51 -3.38
N GLN A 71 -13.64 3.08 -4.39
CA GLN A 71 -13.95 4.51 -4.45
C GLN A 71 -15.31 4.74 -5.11
N SER A 72 -15.94 5.84 -4.78
CA SER A 72 -17.22 6.26 -5.35
C SER A 72 -17.38 7.77 -5.34
N GLY A 73 -18.32 8.28 -6.14
CA GLY A 73 -18.63 9.70 -6.23
C GLY A 73 -17.62 10.49 -7.05
N GLU A 74 -17.30 11.72 -6.64
CA GLU A 74 -16.39 12.62 -7.36
C GLU A 74 -14.94 12.10 -7.28
N THR A 75 -14.23 12.12 -8.40
CA THR A 75 -12.83 11.68 -8.52
C THR A 75 -11.84 12.84 -8.61
N GLU A 76 -12.32 14.03 -8.91
CA GLU A 76 -11.52 15.26 -8.97
C GLU A 76 -11.20 15.76 -7.54
N SER A 77 -10.16 16.58 -7.44
CA SER A 77 -9.79 17.22 -6.17
C SER A 77 -10.88 18.20 -5.71
N VAL A 78 -11.29 18.06 -4.47
CA VAL A 78 -12.33 18.85 -3.82
C VAL A 78 -11.83 19.47 -2.51
N PRO A 79 -12.44 20.56 -2.02
CA PRO A 79 -12.05 21.13 -0.72
C PRO A 79 -12.13 20.10 0.40
N MET A 80 -11.07 20.02 1.24
CA MET A 80 -10.92 18.96 2.24
C MET A 80 -11.19 19.43 3.69
N ALA A 81 -11.54 20.70 3.87
CA ALA A 81 -11.82 21.29 5.19
C ALA A 81 -10.70 20.98 6.21
N GLY A 82 -11.07 20.76 7.47
CA GLY A 82 -10.13 20.53 8.57
C GLY A 82 -9.25 19.28 8.45
N ILE A 83 -9.40 18.45 7.41
CA ILE A 83 -8.48 17.33 7.12
C ILE A 83 -7.07 17.87 6.86
N ALA A 84 -6.92 19.09 6.33
CA ALA A 84 -5.62 19.76 6.17
C ALA A 84 -4.79 19.82 7.46
N LYS A 85 -5.42 19.82 8.64
CA LYS A 85 -4.73 19.79 9.94
C LYS A 85 -4.05 18.44 10.23
N VAL A 86 -4.53 17.34 9.63
CA VAL A 86 -3.88 16.04 9.72
C VAL A 86 -2.59 16.05 8.90
N LEU A 87 -2.62 16.62 7.70
CA LEU A 87 -1.42 16.86 6.90
C LEU A 87 -0.42 17.74 7.66
N LEU A 88 -0.87 18.86 8.21
CA LEU A 88 -0.02 19.73 9.05
C LEU A 88 0.66 18.92 10.17
N ALA A 89 -0.10 18.10 10.89
CA ALA A 89 0.46 17.31 12.00
C ALA A 89 1.54 16.34 11.52
N LEU A 90 1.34 15.67 10.38
CA LEU A 90 2.33 14.76 9.78
C LEU A 90 3.60 15.51 9.38
N VAL A 91 3.48 16.57 8.61
CA VAL A 91 4.62 17.40 8.15
C VAL A 91 5.41 17.96 9.33
N VAL A 92 4.71 18.41 10.39
CA VAL A 92 5.36 18.89 11.61
C VAL A 92 6.07 17.76 12.37
N LEU A 93 5.47 16.58 12.48
CA LEU A 93 6.06 15.46 13.18
C LEU A 93 7.31 14.90 12.46
N ASP A 94 7.38 15.05 11.15
CA ASP A 94 8.60 14.71 10.39
C ASP A 94 9.73 15.73 10.67
N ALA A 95 9.40 17.02 10.69
CA ALA A 95 10.38 18.08 10.95
C ALA A 95 10.77 18.19 12.44
N LYS A 96 9.85 17.86 13.34
CA LYS A 96 9.96 17.97 14.80
C LYS A 96 9.47 16.67 15.46
N PRO A 97 10.26 15.59 15.34
CA PRO A 97 9.86 14.28 15.86
C PRO A 97 9.76 14.29 17.39
N MET A 98 8.81 13.52 17.91
CA MET A 98 8.62 13.30 19.33
C MET A 98 8.33 11.83 19.61
N THR A 99 8.48 11.41 20.87
CA THR A 99 8.13 10.04 21.28
C THR A 99 6.61 9.88 21.44
N PRO A 100 6.06 8.69 21.22
CA PRO A 100 4.61 8.45 21.29
C PRO A 100 3.97 8.90 22.62
N ASP A 101 4.65 8.70 23.74
CA ASP A 101 4.15 9.03 25.10
C ASP A 101 4.76 10.35 25.64
N GLY A 102 5.60 11.03 24.86
CA GLY A 102 6.27 12.26 25.29
C GLY A 102 5.43 13.51 25.08
N ASP A 103 5.79 14.58 25.77
CA ASP A 103 5.19 15.90 25.57
C ASP A 103 5.76 16.67 24.38
N GLY A 104 6.89 16.22 23.83
CA GLY A 104 7.62 16.89 22.76
C GLY A 104 8.32 18.18 23.20
N GLU A 105 8.65 19.02 22.24
CA GLU A 105 9.26 20.33 22.52
C GLU A 105 8.26 21.34 23.08
N THR A 106 8.77 22.40 23.67
CA THR A 106 7.99 23.54 24.17
C THR A 106 7.58 24.45 23.01
N VAL A 107 6.31 24.81 22.96
CA VAL A 107 5.72 25.75 22.00
C VAL A 107 5.30 27.02 22.76
N PRO A 108 6.05 28.12 22.66
CA PRO A 108 5.70 29.37 23.32
C PRO A 108 4.55 30.07 22.55
N ILE A 109 3.60 30.64 23.27
CA ILE A 109 2.54 31.46 22.70
C ILE A 109 2.97 32.93 22.69
N THR A 110 3.03 33.49 21.50
CA THR A 110 3.42 34.87 21.27
C THR A 110 2.21 35.80 21.16
N SER A 111 2.45 37.11 21.07
CA SER A 111 1.39 38.07 20.79
C SER A 111 0.73 37.85 19.41
N ARG A 112 1.46 37.29 18.43
CA ARG A 112 0.91 36.93 17.12
C ARG A 112 -0.12 35.79 17.26
N ASP A 113 0.19 34.78 18.06
CA ASP A 113 -0.70 33.62 18.29
C ASP A 113 -1.98 34.04 19.01
N PHE A 114 -1.83 34.97 20.00
CA PHE A 114 -3.00 35.58 20.65
C PHE A 114 -3.84 36.40 19.66
N GLN A 115 -3.21 37.12 18.73
CA GLN A 115 -3.93 37.85 17.70
C GLN A 115 -4.63 36.92 16.72
N SER A 116 -3.98 35.81 16.29
CA SER A 116 -4.59 34.74 15.47
C SER A 116 -5.84 34.18 16.17
N TYR A 117 -5.76 33.87 17.46
CA TYR A 117 -6.91 33.44 18.25
C TYR A 117 -8.08 34.44 18.18
N ASN A 118 -7.82 35.72 18.42
CA ASN A 118 -8.88 36.73 18.34
C ASN A 118 -9.50 36.84 16.94
N ASN A 119 -8.68 36.78 15.89
CA ASN A 119 -9.16 36.86 14.50
C ASN A 119 -10.10 35.68 14.17
N TYR A 120 -9.77 34.46 14.59
CA TYR A 120 -10.65 33.28 14.37
C TYR A 120 -11.93 33.37 15.22
N GLN A 121 -11.84 33.88 16.46
CA GLN A 121 -13.02 34.11 17.30
C GLN A 121 -13.99 35.14 16.66
N ASP A 122 -13.45 36.24 16.19
CA ASP A 122 -14.24 37.31 15.53
C ASP A 122 -14.87 36.80 14.21
N ALA A 123 -14.21 35.88 13.51
CA ALA A 123 -14.71 35.22 12.33
C ALA A 123 -15.71 34.07 12.62
N GLY A 124 -15.95 33.72 13.88
CA GLY A 124 -16.80 32.61 14.27
C GLY A 124 -16.22 31.23 13.89
N ALA A 125 -14.91 31.16 13.62
CA ALA A 125 -14.20 29.91 13.33
C ALA A 125 -13.73 29.25 14.61
N ARG A 126 -13.46 27.91 14.53
CA ARG A 126 -12.97 27.16 15.69
C ARG A 126 -11.61 27.67 16.16
N ALA A 127 -11.55 28.07 17.43
CA ALA A 127 -10.33 28.52 18.09
C ALA A 127 -10.32 28.04 19.53
N VAL A 128 -9.14 27.71 20.04
CA VAL A 128 -8.92 27.36 21.46
C VAL A 128 -8.18 28.49 22.13
N THR A 129 -8.64 28.88 23.33
CA THR A 129 -8.14 30.02 24.07
C THR A 129 -6.65 29.90 24.39
N VAL A 130 -5.91 30.94 24.05
CA VAL A 130 -4.51 31.14 24.44
C VAL A 130 -4.33 32.49 25.09
N TYR A 131 -3.27 32.68 25.88
CA TYR A 131 -2.85 33.95 26.42
C TYR A 131 -1.40 34.21 26.03
N THR A 132 -1.03 35.46 25.85
CA THR A 132 0.37 35.81 25.63
C THR A 132 1.21 35.32 26.79
N ASP A 133 2.37 34.78 26.49
CA ASP A 133 3.31 34.13 27.44
C ASP A 133 2.86 32.74 27.99
N ASP A 134 1.75 32.18 27.52
CA ASP A 134 1.44 30.77 27.71
C ASP A 134 2.56 29.90 27.11
N THR A 135 2.76 28.75 27.71
CA THR A 135 3.70 27.75 27.23
C THR A 135 2.96 26.42 27.08
N TRP A 136 2.93 25.89 25.86
CA TRP A 136 2.30 24.62 25.56
C TRP A 136 3.36 23.56 25.25
N SER A 137 3.07 22.31 25.50
CA SER A 137 3.88 21.22 24.93
C SER A 137 3.45 20.95 23.48
N GLN A 138 4.35 20.40 22.68
CA GLN A 138 4.03 19.99 21.31
C GLN A 138 2.80 19.06 21.28
N ARG A 139 2.71 18.12 22.21
CA ARG A 139 1.53 17.23 22.37
C ARG A 139 0.25 18.03 22.63
N ALA A 140 0.27 18.98 23.52
CA ALA A 140 -0.91 19.78 23.85
C ALA A 140 -1.38 20.61 22.64
N VAL A 141 -0.44 21.13 21.82
CA VAL A 141 -0.77 21.83 20.59
C VAL A 141 -1.35 20.86 19.56
N LEU A 142 -0.77 19.66 19.39
CA LEU A 142 -1.32 18.61 18.52
C LEU A 142 -2.73 18.18 18.97
N GLN A 143 -2.99 18.08 20.28
CA GLN A 143 -4.33 17.81 20.79
C GLN A 143 -5.31 18.95 20.44
N ALA A 144 -4.90 20.21 20.57
CA ALA A 144 -5.74 21.34 20.18
C ALA A 144 -6.03 21.35 18.66
N VAL A 145 -5.04 20.99 17.83
CA VAL A 145 -5.15 20.95 16.36
C VAL A 145 -6.03 19.77 15.92
N LEU A 146 -5.72 18.56 16.37
CA LEU A 146 -6.37 17.34 15.89
C LEU A 146 -7.72 17.12 16.58
N LEU A 147 -7.76 17.12 17.92
CA LEU A 147 -8.97 16.84 18.67
C LEU A 147 -9.90 18.05 18.71
N GLY A 148 -9.36 19.22 19.01
CA GLY A 148 -10.12 20.48 19.11
C GLY A 148 -10.42 21.12 17.77
N SER A 149 -9.80 20.68 16.68
CA SER A 149 -9.85 21.32 15.36
C SER A 149 -9.55 22.83 15.40
N SER A 150 -8.61 23.24 16.26
CA SER A 150 -8.25 24.64 16.53
C SER A 150 -7.46 25.25 15.38
N ASN A 151 -7.99 26.33 14.78
CA ASN A 151 -7.35 27.04 13.67
C ASN A 151 -6.13 27.85 14.13
N ASN A 152 -6.27 28.58 15.27
CA ASN A 152 -5.13 29.36 15.80
C ASN A 152 -3.95 28.47 16.23
N HIS A 153 -4.21 27.27 16.76
CA HIS A 153 -3.13 26.35 17.07
C HIS A 153 -2.51 25.71 15.82
N ALA A 154 -3.27 25.57 14.72
CA ALA A 154 -2.71 25.14 13.44
C ALA A 154 -1.72 26.21 12.91
N ASP A 155 -2.07 27.50 12.91
CA ASP A 155 -1.16 28.59 12.57
C ASP A 155 0.07 28.63 13.49
N THR A 156 -0.14 28.49 14.81
CA THR A 156 0.93 28.43 15.80
C THR A 156 1.88 27.28 15.53
N LEU A 157 1.34 26.06 15.27
CA LEU A 157 2.12 24.87 15.01
C LEU A 157 2.97 25.01 13.74
N ALA A 158 2.37 25.49 12.65
CA ALA A 158 3.06 25.78 11.40
C ALA A 158 4.18 26.82 11.58
N ALA A 159 3.85 27.95 12.22
CA ALA A 159 4.82 29.02 12.46
C ALA A 159 5.95 28.61 13.41
N TRP A 160 5.66 27.81 14.43
CA TRP A 160 6.66 27.29 15.36
C TRP A 160 7.64 26.32 14.68
N ALA A 161 7.11 25.40 13.87
CA ALA A 161 7.94 24.38 13.24
C ALA A 161 8.80 24.94 12.10
N PHE A 162 8.24 25.85 11.30
CA PHE A 162 8.85 26.29 10.03
C PHE A 162 9.14 27.82 10.00
N GLY A 163 8.70 28.58 11.00
CA GLY A 163 8.89 30.03 11.09
C GLY A 163 7.78 30.86 10.47
N SER A 164 6.97 30.31 9.56
CA SER A 164 5.75 30.93 9.02
C SER A 164 4.83 29.87 8.39
N VAL A 165 3.56 30.23 8.17
CA VAL A 165 2.60 29.39 7.43
C VAL A 165 3.05 29.22 5.99
N ASP A 166 3.56 30.26 5.32
CA ASP A 166 4.06 30.18 3.94
C ASP A 166 5.17 29.11 3.80
N LYS A 167 6.10 29.07 4.75
CA LYS A 167 7.15 28.03 4.74
C LYS A 167 6.61 26.65 5.04
N TYR A 168 5.58 26.54 5.88
CA TYR A 168 4.88 25.28 6.06
C TYR A 168 4.27 24.80 4.74
N ILE A 169 3.65 25.69 3.95
CA ILE A 169 3.06 25.34 2.66
C ILE A 169 4.12 24.79 1.70
N ASP A 170 5.31 25.42 1.65
CA ASP A 170 6.43 24.96 0.86
C ASP A 170 6.87 23.53 1.28
N GLU A 171 7.02 23.29 2.59
CA GLU A 171 7.37 21.97 3.14
C GLU A 171 6.26 20.93 2.93
N ALA A 172 5.00 21.32 3.11
CA ALA A 172 3.85 20.46 2.86
C ALA A 172 3.79 20.01 1.39
N THR A 173 4.10 20.89 0.45
CA THR A 173 4.16 20.56 -0.98
C THR A 173 5.24 19.51 -1.25
N MET A 174 6.44 19.69 -0.70
CA MET A 174 7.53 18.70 -0.85
C MET A 174 7.17 17.34 -0.18
N TRP A 175 6.52 17.39 0.99
CA TRP A 175 6.08 16.20 1.70
C TRP A 175 5.01 15.43 0.92
N LEU A 176 4.06 16.13 0.28
CA LEU A 176 3.03 15.53 -0.57
C LEU A 176 3.64 14.82 -1.78
N ASP A 177 4.60 15.45 -2.47
CA ASP A 177 5.33 14.86 -3.59
C ASP A 177 6.09 13.58 -3.15
N GLU A 178 6.75 13.60 -1.98
CA GLU A 178 7.49 12.44 -1.45
C GLU A 178 6.56 11.25 -1.12
N HIS A 179 5.31 11.54 -0.75
CA HIS A 179 4.33 10.52 -0.39
C HIS A 179 3.36 10.17 -1.53
N GLU A 180 3.62 10.66 -2.75
CA GLU A 180 2.82 10.38 -3.95
C GLU A 180 1.32 10.74 -3.76
N LEU A 181 1.06 11.90 -3.09
CA LEU A 181 -0.26 12.48 -2.92
C LEU A 181 -0.44 13.67 -3.88
N ASP A 182 -0.29 13.37 -5.17
CA ASP A 182 -0.12 14.34 -6.26
C ASP A 182 -1.38 15.19 -6.54
N ASP A 183 -2.55 14.70 -6.13
CA ASP A 183 -3.84 15.39 -6.29
C ASP A 183 -4.24 16.21 -5.05
N THR A 184 -3.30 16.42 -4.12
CA THR A 184 -3.50 17.18 -2.88
C THR A 184 -2.72 18.49 -2.91
N ALA A 185 -3.36 19.58 -2.54
CA ALA A 185 -2.72 20.89 -2.40
C ALA A 185 -3.25 21.63 -1.17
N VAL A 186 -2.38 22.39 -0.50
CA VAL A 186 -2.74 23.26 0.62
C VAL A 186 -2.22 24.67 0.40
N VAL A 187 -3.00 25.65 0.83
CA VAL A 187 -2.67 27.10 0.79
C VAL A 187 -2.75 27.75 2.17
N ASP A 188 -3.25 27.01 3.16
CA ASP A 188 -3.23 27.42 4.58
C ASP A 188 -2.96 26.20 5.50
N ALA A 189 -2.86 26.43 6.80
CA ALA A 189 -2.62 25.39 7.79
C ALA A 189 -3.91 24.82 8.40
N THR A 190 -5.08 25.37 8.03
CA THR A 190 -6.33 25.17 8.76
C THR A 190 -7.38 24.38 7.99
N GLY A 191 -7.33 24.43 6.65
CA GLY A 191 -8.36 23.88 5.77
C GLY A 191 -9.60 24.77 5.65
N LEU A 192 -9.49 26.05 6.01
CA LEU A 192 -10.59 27.01 5.82
C LEU A 192 -10.67 27.53 4.39
N SER A 193 -9.55 27.53 3.67
CA SER A 193 -9.53 27.87 2.25
C SER A 193 -10.24 26.81 1.43
N SER A 194 -10.99 27.25 0.42
CA SER A 194 -11.54 26.32 -0.60
C SER A 194 -10.47 25.78 -1.55
N ASP A 195 -9.26 26.33 -1.50
CA ASP A 195 -8.13 25.94 -2.32
C ASP A 195 -7.25 24.88 -1.61
N ASP A 196 -7.57 24.53 -0.36
CA ASP A 196 -7.05 23.32 0.30
C ASP A 196 -7.84 22.13 -0.23
N VAL A 197 -7.32 21.48 -1.26
CA VAL A 197 -8.04 20.48 -2.05
C VAL A 197 -7.33 19.13 -2.05
N SER A 198 -8.10 18.06 -2.20
CA SER A 198 -7.58 16.71 -2.36
C SER A 198 -8.61 15.79 -3.01
N THR A 199 -8.18 14.64 -3.51
CA THR A 199 -9.06 13.55 -3.90
C THR A 199 -9.39 12.65 -2.69
N ALA A 200 -10.52 11.95 -2.72
CA ALA A 200 -10.83 10.96 -1.69
C ALA A 200 -9.79 9.83 -1.64
N SER A 201 -9.19 9.51 -2.78
CA SER A 201 -8.08 8.54 -2.89
C SER A 201 -6.87 8.97 -2.06
N ASP A 202 -6.35 10.18 -2.27
CA ASP A 202 -5.21 10.70 -1.53
C ASP A 202 -5.53 10.84 -0.04
N LEU A 203 -6.74 11.29 0.29
CA LEU A 203 -7.18 11.39 1.68
C LEU A 203 -7.24 10.02 2.37
N SER A 204 -7.66 8.97 1.68
CA SER A 204 -7.63 7.62 2.24
C SER A 204 -6.21 7.16 2.56
N ARG A 205 -5.23 7.48 1.70
CA ARG A 205 -3.80 7.24 1.93
C ARG A 205 -3.25 8.10 3.06
N LEU A 206 -3.68 9.36 3.13
CA LEU A 206 -3.34 10.27 4.24
C LEU A 206 -3.82 9.71 5.59
N ALA A 207 -5.02 9.11 5.63
CA ALA A 207 -5.52 8.41 6.82
C ALA A 207 -4.60 7.25 7.23
N ALA A 208 -4.16 6.45 6.26
CA ALA A 208 -3.23 5.36 6.52
C ALA A 208 -1.86 5.86 7.02
N LEU A 209 -1.32 6.95 6.43
CA LEU A 209 -0.09 7.61 6.89
C LEU A 209 -0.24 8.14 8.32
N ALA A 210 -1.37 8.77 8.63
CA ALA A 210 -1.65 9.30 9.96
C ALA A 210 -1.67 8.18 11.02
N MET A 211 -2.32 7.06 10.72
CA MET A 211 -2.40 5.93 11.65
C MET A 211 -1.11 5.10 11.73
N ALA A 212 -0.27 5.14 10.69
CA ALA A 212 1.07 4.55 10.71
C ALA A 212 2.08 5.40 11.50
N ASN A 213 1.81 6.69 11.70
CA ASN A 213 2.67 7.55 12.52
C ASN A 213 2.56 7.14 14.00
N PRO A 214 3.70 6.96 14.71
CA PRO A 214 3.65 6.46 16.09
C PRO A 214 3.00 7.42 17.10
N VAL A 215 2.91 8.71 16.77
CA VAL A 215 2.40 9.77 17.68
C VAL A 215 0.91 10.03 17.47
N ILE A 216 0.44 10.14 16.24
CA ILE A 216 -0.95 10.55 15.94
C ILE A 216 -1.98 9.63 16.62
N PRO A 217 -1.89 8.30 16.53
CA PRO A 217 -2.84 7.42 17.24
C PRO A 217 -2.87 7.69 18.74
N THR A 218 -1.72 7.96 19.36
CA THR A 218 -1.67 8.28 20.79
C THR A 218 -2.32 9.63 21.13
N VAL A 219 -2.19 10.63 20.24
CA VAL A 219 -2.89 11.92 20.39
C VAL A 219 -4.40 11.74 20.31
N LEU A 220 -4.88 10.89 19.38
CA LEU A 220 -6.31 10.66 19.16
C LEU A 220 -6.98 9.87 20.30
N THR A 221 -6.24 8.97 20.96
CA THR A 221 -6.78 8.04 21.98
C THR A 221 -6.53 8.45 23.41
N HIS A 222 -5.51 9.26 23.69
CA HIS A 222 -5.25 9.74 25.05
C HIS A 222 -6.26 10.81 25.45
N GLU A 223 -6.63 10.78 26.74
CA GLU A 223 -7.44 11.86 27.30
C GLU A 223 -6.71 13.20 27.21
N VAL A 224 -7.48 14.22 26.91
CA VAL A 224 -6.95 15.59 26.92
C VAL A 224 -6.58 15.98 28.34
N SER A 225 -5.38 16.44 28.57
CA SER A 225 -4.85 16.77 29.90
C SER A 225 -4.04 18.06 29.89
N GLY A 226 -3.63 18.49 31.08
CA GLY A 226 -2.76 19.66 31.26
C GLY A 226 -3.38 20.95 30.71
N ILE A 227 -2.58 21.75 30.01
CA ILE A 227 -3.01 23.07 29.50
C ILE A 227 -4.12 22.91 28.46
N ALA A 228 -4.08 21.92 27.58
CA ALA A 228 -5.10 21.70 26.57
C ALA A 228 -6.48 21.51 27.22
N GLN A 229 -6.57 20.66 28.26
CA GLN A 229 -7.80 20.46 28.99
C GLN A 229 -8.29 21.75 29.69
N THR A 230 -7.39 22.50 30.34
CA THR A 230 -7.76 23.74 31.04
C THR A 230 -8.22 24.84 30.09
N ARG A 231 -7.85 24.76 28.80
CA ARG A 231 -8.28 25.66 27.73
C ARG A 231 -9.52 25.16 26.98
N GLY A 232 -10.14 24.07 27.42
CA GLY A 232 -11.39 23.55 26.89
C GLY A 232 -11.24 22.77 25.59
N VAL A 233 -10.09 22.13 25.35
CA VAL A 233 -9.95 21.20 24.22
C VAL A 233 -10.80 19.97 24.50
N GLU A 234 -11.71 19.68 23.56
CA GLU A 234 -12.54 18.49 23.56
C GLU A 234 -12.22 17.62 22.35
N ASN A 235 -12.38 16.31 22.47
CA ASN A 235 -12.23 15.41 21.34
C ASN A 235 -13.47 15.50 20.42
N THR A 236 -13.33 16.19 19.30
CA THR A 236 -14.38 16.32 18.29
C THR A 236 -14.26 15.31 17.16
N THR A 237 -13.23 14.45 17.19
CA THR A 237 -12.99 13.42 16.14
C THR A 237 -13.68 12.11 16.46
N SER A 238 -14.00 11.85 17.74
CA SER A 238 -14.66 10.60 18.14
C SER A 238 -15.93 10.35 17.35
N TYR A 239 -16.02 9.17 16.72
CA TYR A 239 -17.10 8.86 15.80
C TYR A 239 -17.29 7.33 15.69
N MET A 240 -18.49 6.82 16.01
CA MET A 240 -18.90 5.41 15.89
C MET A 240 -17.86 4.38 16.39
N ALA A 241 -17.23 4.65 17.55
CA ALA A 241 -16.23 3.76 18.12
C ALA A 241 -16.79 2.35 18.44
N ASP A 242 -18.07 2.26 18.76
CA ASP A 242 -18.81 1.02 18.97
C ASP A 242 -18.95 0.16 17.69
N ARG A 243 -18.77 0.77 16.52
CA ARG A 243 -18.71 0.09 15.22
C ARG A 243 -17.27 -0.18 14.75
N GLY A 244 -16.26 0.04 15.59
CA GLY A 244 -14.86 -0.12 15.22
C GLY A 244 -14.28 1.03 14.38
N VAL A 245 -14.96 2.18 14.32
CA VAL A 245 -14.50 3.36 13.58
C VAL A 245 -13.73 4.30 14.51
N THR A 246 -12.51 4.64 14.13
CA THR A 246 -11.69 5.69 14.74
C THR A 246 -11.68 6.91 13.84
N GLY A 247 -12.33 7.99 14.27
CA GLY A 247 -12.27 9.27 13.56
C GLY A 247 -10.90 9.93 13.73
N ILE A 248 -10.28 10.31 12.63
CA ILE A 248 -8.98 11.02 12.60
C ILE A 248 -9.23 12.52 12.46
N SER A 249 -10.15 12.92 11.59
CA SER A 249 -10.64 14.29 11.44
C SER A 249 -12.12 14.29 11.09
N ARG A 250 -12.88 15.15 11.75
CA ARG A 250 -14.31 15.37 11.46
C ARG A 250 -14.57 16.86 11.37
N SER A 251 -14.91 17.34 10.18
CA SER A 251 -14.98 18.75 9.91
C SER A 251 -16.08 19.12 8.90
N PHE A 252 -16.36 20.40 8.79
CA PHE A 252 -17.32 20.96 7.86
C PHE A 252 -16.89 22.39 7.47
N THR A 253 -16.99 22.69 6.17
CA THR A 253 -17.10 24.05 5.65
C THR A 253 -18.21 24.09 4.60
N THR A 254 -18.72 25.29 4.29
CA THR A 254 -19.78 25.41 3.26
C THR A 254 -19.32 24.89 1.89
N GLN A 255 -18.04 25.03 1.57
CA GLN A 255 -17.44 24.62 0.30
C GLN A 255 -17.11 23.15 0.25
N ALA A 256 -16.62 22.58 1.35
CA ALA A 256 -16.19 21.20 1.45
C ALA A 256 -17.34 20.23 1.80
N GLY A 257 -18.48 20.73 2.29
CA GLY A 257 -19.49 19.87 2.89
C GLY A 257 -18.98 19.23 4.18
N ILE A 258 -19.58 18.11 4.57
CA ILE A 258 -19.11 17.30 5.71
C ILE A 258 -17.98 16.40 5.24
N CYS A 259 -16.89 16.41 6.02
CA CYS A 259 -15.68 15.65 5.79
C CYS A 259 -15.35 14.80 7.00
N LEU A 260 -15.05 13.52 6.75
CA LEU A 260 -14.57 12.55 7.73
C LEU A 260 -13.32 11.86 7.18
N LEU A 261 -12.24 11.87 7.95
CA LEU A 261 -11.08 11.02 7.77
C LEU A 261 -11.07 9.97 8.89
N PHE A 262 -10.93 8.70 8.56
CA PHE A 262 -11.11 7.63 9.54
C PHE A 262 -10.20 6.43 9.29
N ALA A 263 -10.02 5.65 10.35
CA ALA A 263 -9.61 4.25 10.30
C ALA A 263 -10.78 3.39 10.79
N ALA A 264 -10.95 2.19 10.23
CA ALA A 264 -11.96 1.26 10.67
C ALA A 264 -11.36 -0.14 10.81
N THR A 265 -11.73 -0.83 11.90
CA THR A 265 -11.25 -2.18 12.19
C THR A 265 -12.44 -3.13 12.31
N VAL A 266 -12.36 -4.25 11.61
CA VAL A 266 -13.30 -5.36 11.70
C VAL A 266 -12.57 -6.57 12.29
N THR A 267 -13.16 -7.21 13.28
CA THR A 267 -12.64 -8.43 13.88
C THR A 267 -13.35 -9.64 13.27
N VAL A 268 -12.56 -10.56 12.70
CA VAL A 268 -13.06 -11.82 12.13
C VAL A 268 -12.34 -12.96 12.83
N ASP A 269 -13.09 -13.79 13.56
CA ASP A 269 -12.57 -14.76 14.51
C ASP A 269 -11.66 -14.06 15.54
N ASP A 270 -10.36 -14.33 15.54
CA ASP A 270 -9.37 -13.69 16.43
C ASP A 270 -8.44 -12.70 15.68
N ASP A 271 -8.69 -12.46 14.39
CA ASP A 271 -7.88 -11.58 13.54
C ASP A 271 -8.54 -10.22 13.35
N GLU A 272 -7.73 -9.16 13.36
CA GLU A 272 -8.18 -7.80 13.07
C GLU A 272 -7.81 -7.41 11.64
N TYR A 273 -8.77 -6.82 10.94
CA TYR A 273 -8.57 -6.22 9.63
C TYR A 273 -8.88 -4.74 9.68
N THR A 274 -7.88 -3.92 9.38
CA THR A 274 -7.99 -2.47 9.42
C THR A 274 -7.89 -1.89 8.01
N PHE A 275 -8.79 -0.97 7.71
CA PHE A 275 -8.77 -0.16 6.50
C PHE A 275 -8.94 1.32 6.85
N TYR A 276 -8.56 2.19 5.92
CA TYR A 276 -8.53 3.63 6.10
C TYR A 276 -9.38 4.29 5.03
N GLY A 277 -10.00 5.40 5.35
CA GLY A 277 -10.86 6.03 4.35
C GLY A 277 -11.15 7.50 4.61
N ALA A 278 -11.74 8.10 3.58
CA ALA A 278 -12.23 9.46 3.62
C ALA A 278 -13.63 9.54 3.00
N PHE A 279 -14.49 10.32 3.63
CA PHE A 279 -15.72 10.85 3.07
C PHE A 279 -15.56 12.36 2.98
N VAL A 280 -15.77 12.93 1.82
CA VAL A 280 -15.76 14.39 1.61
C VAL A 280 -16.99 14.80 0.80
N ARG A 281 -17.42 16.06 0.95
CA ARG A 281 -18.62 16.60 0.30
C ARG A 281 -19.92 15.86 0.66
N MET A 282 -19.97 15.24 1.84
CA MET A 282 -21.23 14.65 2.30
C MET A 282 -22.25 15.77 2.59
N PRO A 283 -23.51 15.58 2.16
CA PRO A 283 -24.49 16.65 2.21
C PRO A 283 -24.93 16.99 3.66
N ASP A 284 -25.03 15.98 4.50
CA ASP A 284 -25.43 16.11 5.90
C ASP A 284 -24.90 14.94 6.76
N TRP A 285 -25.00 15.10 8.07
CA TRP A 285 -24.51 14.10 9.03
C TRP A 285 -25.25 12.80 8.96
N ALA A 286 -26.56 12.81 8.69
CA ALA A 286 -27.35 11.59 8.59
C ALA A 286 -26.91 10.73 7.39
N SER A 287 -26.65 11.37 6.25
CA SER A 287 -26.12 10.70 5.05
C SER A 287 -24.74 10.10 5.32
N LEU A 288 -23.88 10.78 6.09
CA LEU A 288 -22.58 10.24 6.49
C LEU A 288 -22.77 9.04 7.43
N ASP A 289 -23.64 9.14 8.44
CA ASP A 289 -23.92 8.06 9.39
C ASP A 289 -24.44 6.80 8.69
N ASP A 290 -25.39 6.96 7.76
CA ASP A 290 -25.94 5.87 6.95
C ASP A 290 -24.85 5.22 6.07
N SER A 291 -23.99 6.04 5.47
CA SER A 291 -22.89 5.57 4.60
C SER A 291 -21.84 4.77 5.36
N ILE A 292 -21.43 5.24 6.53
CA ILE A 292 -20.50 4.51 7.40
C ILE A 292 -21.12 3.20 7.87
N ASN A 293 -22.38 3.19 8.28
CA ASN A 293 -23.05 1.95 8.69
C ASN A 293 -23.10 0.94 7.55
N ALA A 294 -23.48 1.37 6.33
CA ALA A 294 -23.50 0.50 5.16
C ALA A 294 -22.11 -0.04 4.80
N LEU A 295 -21.05 0.79 4.91
CA LEU A 295 -19.68 0.39 4.70
C LEU A 295 -19.27 -0.67 5.74
N MET A 296 -19.52 -0.44 7.03
CA MET A 296 -19.16 -1.39 8.09
C MET A 296 -19.94 -2.70 7.98
N ASP A 297 -21.24 -2.65 7.66
CA ASP A 297 -22.05 -3.85 7.40
C ASP A 297 -21.52 -4.67 6.21
N SER A 298 -20.99 -4.00 5.18
CA SER A 298 -20.34 -4.66 4.05
C SER A 298 -18.97 -5.23 4.41
N ALA A 299 -18.24 -4.56 5.29
CA ALA A 299 -16.94 -5.03 5.79
C ALA A 299 -17.08 -6.30 6.63
N GLU A 300 -18.05 -6.32 7.58
CA GLU A 300 -18.37 -7.49 8.39
C GLU A 300 -18.74 -8.73 7.55
N LYS A 301 -19.30 -8.52 6.35
CA LYS A 301 -19.68 -9.60 5.42
C LYS A 301 -18.61 -9.92 4.38
N GLY A 302 -17.74 -8.96 4.08
CA GLY A 302 -16.74 -9.06 3.02
C GLY A 302 -15.36 -9.47 3.50
N VAL A 303 -15.02 -9.18 4.76
CA VAL A 303 -13.73 -9.54 5.33
C VAL A 303 -13.76 -10.99 5.81
N HIS A 304 -12.79 -11.78 5.36
CA HIS A 304 -12.67 -13.19 5.72
C HIS A 304 -11.22 -13.56 6.00
N THR A 305 -11.03 -14.39 7.03
CA THR A 305 -9.76 -15.07 7.29
C THR A 305 -9.78 -16.44 6.62
N GLY A 306 -8.81 -16.71 5.77
CA GLY A 306 -8.77 -18.00 5.08
C GLY A 306 -7.60 -18.14 4.12
N PRO A 307 -7.45 -19.34 3.55
CA PRO A 307 -6.41 -19.58 2.56
C PRO A 307 -6.66 -18.72 1.32
N VAL A 308 -5.61 -18.02 0.87
CA VAL A 308 -5.63 -17.25 -0.39
C VAL A 308 -5.76 -18.21 -1.57
N LEU A 309 -4.99 -19.29 -1.54
CA LEU A 309 -5.11 -20.44 -2.43
C LEU A 309 -4.94 -21.74 -1.61
N PRO A 310 -5.80 -22.74 -1.81
CA PRO A 310 -5.59 -24.04 -1.19
C PRO A 310 -4.26 -24.67 -1.62
N ARG A 311 -3.64 -25.38 -0.69
CA ARG A 311 -2.46 -26.18 -1.01
C ARG A 311 -2.80 -27.20 -2.11
N ASP A 312 -1.80 -27.52 -2.93
CA ASP A 312 -1.90 -28.45 -4.04
C ASP A 312 -2.82 -28.00 -5.21
N THR A 313 -3.29 -26.73 -5.19
CA THR A 313 -4.01 -26.11 -6.32
C THR A 313 -3.08 -26.04 -7.53
N PRO A 314 -3.45 -26.60 -8.70
CA PRO A 314 -2.65 -26.55 -9.91
C PRO A 314 -2.72 -25.16 -10.55
N VAL A 315 -1.54 -24.50 -10.72
CA VAL A 315 -1.44 -23.12 -11.23
C VAL A 315 -0.63 -23.00 -12.53
N ALA A 316 0.18 -24.01 -12.85
CA ALA A 316 0.99 -24.02 -14.07
C ALA A 316 1.21 -25.44 -14.57
N THR A 317 1.56 -25.58 -15.85
CA THR A 317 2.08 -26.81 -16.44
C THR A 317 3.47 -26.52 -17.00
N PHE A 318 4.42 -27.39 -16.70
CA PHE A 318 5.80 -27.34 -17.20
C PHE A 318 6.02 -28.48 -18.16
N THR A 319 6.48 -28.18 -19.37
CA THR A 319 6.74 -29.18 -20.41
C THR A 319 8.17 -29.03 -20.92
N THR A 320 8.94 -30.09 -20.90
CA THR A 320 10.30 -30.12 -21.42
C THR A 320 10.34 -30.42 -22.90
N GLN A 321 11.45 -30.11 -23.55
CA GLN A 321 11.65 -30.41 -24.98
C GLN A 321 11.80 -31.93 -25.23
N TRP A 322 12.11 -32.73 -24.20
CA TRP A 322 12.21 -34.21 -24.28
C TRP A 322 10.93 -34.94 -23.88
N GLY A 323 9.81 -34.19 -23.72
CA GLY A 323 8.47 -34.75 -23.55
C GLY A 323 8.07 -35.06 -22.11
N GLU A 324 8.87 -34.68 -21.11
CA GLU A 324 8.45 -34.77 -19.71
C GLU A 324 7.49 -33.61 -19.40
N GLU A 325 6.45 -33.92 -18.63
CA GLU A 325 5.44 -32.94 -18.21
C GLU A 325 5.21 -33.06 -16.71
N ALA A 326 5.10 -31.90 -16.03
CA ALA A 326 4.78 -31.85 -14.61
C ALA A 326 3.89 -30.63 -14.32
N THR A 327 3.14 -30.70 -13.22
CA THR A 327 2.25 -29.64 -12.78
C THR A 327 2.91 -28.82 -11.67
N GLY A 328 2.87 -27.50 -11.81
CA GLY A 328 3.18 -26.59 -10.73
C GLY A 328 1.96 -26.43 -9.83
N VAL A 329 2.11 -26.76 -8.56
CA VAL A 329 1.05 -26.71 -7.55
C VAL A 329 1.44 -25.77 -6.41
N ILE A 330 0.46 -25.18 -5.74
CA ILE A 330 0.67 -24.34 -4.56
C ILE A 330 1.35 -25.14 -3.45
N GLY A 331 2.53 -24.69 -3.04
CA GLY A 331 3.40 -25.42 -2.10
C GLY A 331 3.00 -25.29 -0.63
N SER A 332 2.38 -24.17 -0.26
CA SER A 332 1.89 -23.91 1.08
C SER A 332 0.61 -23.07 0.99
N SER A 333 -0.36 -23.31 1.86
CA SER A 333 -1.51 -22.42 1.99
C SER A 333 -1.07 -21.18 2.77
N ALA A 334 -1.13 -20.02 2.14
CA ALA A 334 -1.02 -18.74 2.85
C ALA A 334 -2.41 -18.37 3.35
N THR A 335 -2.58 -18.24 4.67
CA THR A 335 -3.80 -17.70 5.27
C THR A 335 -3.63 -16.20 5.45
N ALA A 336 -4.63 -15.43 5.05
CA ALA A 336 -4.67 -13.98 5.25
C ALA A 336 -6.09 -13.56 5.60
N THR A 337 -6.19 -12.53 6.43
CA THR A 337 -7.43 -11.80 6.68
C THR A 337 -7.48 -10.66 5.66
N ARG A 338 -8.51 -10.67 4.81
CA ARG A 338 -8.61 -9.72 3.69
C ARG A 338 -10.07 -9.45 3.31
N TRP A 339 -10.31 -8.32 2.68
CA TRP A 339 -11.62 -8.06 2.08
C TRP A 339 -11.74 -8.83 0.76
N VAL A 340 -12.65 -9.80 0.74
CA VAL A 340 -12.94 -10.60 -0.46
C VAL A 340 -13.99 -9.84 -1.28
N SER A 341 -13.54 -9.16 -2.35
CA SER A 341 -14.40 -8.29 -3.16
C SER A 341 -14.61 -8.75 -4.60
N GLY A 342 -13.98 -9.86 -5.01
CA GLY A 342 -14.06 -10.30 -6.41
C GLY A 342 -13.33 -11.62 -6.68
N LYS A 343 -13.15 -11.93 -7.97
CA LYS A 343 -12.38 -13.10 -8.39
C LYS A 343 -10.89 -12.77 -8.33
N PRO A 344 -10.09 -13.53 -7.57
CA PRO A 344 -8.66 -13.33 -7.55
C PRO A 344 -8.02 -13.65 -8.91
N THR A 345 -6.97 -12.93 -9.25
CA THR A 345 -6.12 -13.23 -10.40
C THR A 345 -4.83 -13.89 -9.92
N VAL A 346 -4.39 -14.90 -10.66
CA VAL A 346 -3.16 -15.66 -10.34
C VAL A 346 -2.17 -15.49 -11.48
N HIS A 347 -1.03 -14.88 -11.17
CA HIS A 347 0.11 -14.78 -12.08
C HIS A 347 1.24 -15.69 -11.58
N VAL A 348 1.76 -16.56 -12.46
CA VAL A 348 2.87 -17.45 -12.13
C VAL A 348 4.12 -16.97 -12.86
N LYS A 349 5.22 -16.82 -12.12
CA LYS A 349 6.53 -16.46 -12.64
C LYS A 349 7.54 -17.55 -12.27
N THR A 350 8.34 -17.99 -13.22
CA THR A 350 9.46 -18.93 -13.02
C THR A 350 10.78 -18.26 -13.41
N ASP A 351 11.87 -18.62 -12.70
CA ASP A 351 13.23 -18.24 -13.07
C ASP A 351 13.85 -19.20 -14.08
N GLY A 352 13.09 -20.21 -14.52
CA GLY A 352 13.51 -21.25 -15.43
C GLY A 352 14.17 -22.42 -14.70
N PHE A 353 13.94 -23.63 -15.22
CA PHE A 353 14.63 -24.86 -14.80
C PHE A 353 14.51 -25.91 -15.89
N ALA A 354 15.50 -26.79 -15.98
CA ALA A 354 15.48 -27.89 -16.93
C ALA A 354 15.09 -29.20 -16.27
N VAL A 355 15.57 -29.45 -15.06
CA VAL A 355 15.30 -30.64 -14.23
C VAL A 355 14.91 -30.21 -12.83
N ALA A 356 14.03 -30.96 -12.19
CA ALA A 356 13.59 -30.66 -10.82
C ALA A 356 13.12 -31.97 -10.14
N THR A 357 13.31 -32.03 -8.83
CA THR A 357 12.79 -33.14 -8.02
C THR A 357 11.40 -32.81 -7.51
N GLN A 358 10.54 -33.79 -7.38
CA GLN A 358 9.21 -33.62 -6.78
C GLN A 358 9.31 -32.84 -5.45
N GLY A 359 8.53 -31.76 -5.35
CA GLY A 359 8.51 -30.88 -4.17
C GLY A 359 9.46 -29.69 -4.24
N ASP A 360 10.35 -29.61 -5.24
CA ASP A 360 11.19 -28.44 -5.45
C ASP A 360 10.32 -27.21 -5.79
N ILE A 361 10.72 -26.03 -5.29
CA ILE A 361 10.10 -24.76 -5.64
C ILE A 361 10.66 -24.34 -7.01
N VAL A 362 9.79 -24.20 -8.01
CA VAL A 362 10.15 -23.94 -9.41
C VAL A 362 9.58 -22.64 -9.95
N ALA A 363 8.68 -22.02 -9.20
CA ALA A 363 8.04 -20.75 -9.56
C ALA A 363 7.43 -20.08 -8.33
N THR A 364 7.00 -18.83 -8.50
CA THR A 364 6.22 -18.09 -7.54
C THR A 364 4.88 -17.72 -8.16
N ALA A 365 3.78 -17.97 -7.46
CA ALA A 365 2.45 -17.51 -7.82
C ALA A 365 2.17 -16.22 -7.06
N THR A 366 1.88 -15.15 -7.78
CA THR A 366 1.36 -13.89 -7.25
C THR A 366 -0.16 -13.92 -7.36
N VAL A 367 -0.84 -13.91 -6.24
CA VAL A 367 -2.31 -13.86 -6.16
C VAL A 367 -2.70 -12.45 -5.83
N SER A 368 -3.51 -11.84 -6.70
CA SER A 368 -4.06 -10.49 -6.48
C SER A 368 -5.56 -10.58 -6.36
N GLU A 369 -6.11 -10.08 -5.25
CA GLU A 369 -7.55 -9.98 -4.99
C GLU A 369 -7.83 -8.59 -4.43
N GLY A 370 -8.51 -7.76 -5.21
CA GLY A 370 -8.63 -6.34 -4.89
C GLY A 370 -7.26 -5.68 -4.77
N THR A 371 -6.94 -5.17 -3.59
CA THR A 371 -5.66 -4.54 -3.25
C THR A 371 -4.65 -5.50 -2.64
N SER A 372 -5.10 -6.67 -2.18
CA SER A 372 -4.24 -7.67 -1.56
C SER A 372 -3.41 -8.40 -2.61
N VAL A 373 -2.09 -8.43 -2.41
CA VAL A 373 -1.14 -9.17 -3.24
C VAL A 373 -0.36 -10.11 -2.35
N VAL A 374 -0.46 -11.41 -2.64
CA VAL A 374 0.23 -12.46 -1.86
C VAL A 374 1.09 -13.30 -2.80
N GLU A 375 2.36 -13.49 -2.43
CA GLU A 375 3.27 -14.37 -3.14
C GLU A 375 3.33 -15.73 -2.46
N ILE A 376 3.11 -16.80 -3.24
CA ILE A 376 3.06 -18.17 -2.76
C ILE A 376 4.01 -19.04 -3.58
N PRO A 377 4.86 -19.86 -2.95
CA PRO A 377 5.77 -20.75 -3.67
C PRO A 377 4.99 -21.84 -4.43
N VAL A 378 5.39 -22.05 -5.68
CA VAL A 378 4.87 -23.13 -6.54
C VAL A 378 5.86 -24.28 -6.56
N LYS A 379 5.41 -25.46 -6.14
CA LYS A 379 6.17 -26.70 -6.15
C LYS A 379 5.80 -27.55 -7.34
N ILE A 380 6.76 -28.37 -7.77
CA ILE A 380 6.49 -29.34 -8.81
C ILE A 380 5.88 -30.63 -8.24
N ASP A 381 4.83 -31.14 -8.88
CA ASP A 381 4.07 -32.33 -8.42
C ASP A 381 4.79 -33.64 -8.63
N ARG A 382 5.72 -33.71 -9.59
CA ARG A 382 6.54 -34.86 -9.90
C ARG A 382 7.94 -34.49 -10.37
N THR A 383 8.88 -35.40 -10.28
CA THR A 383 10.24 -35.19 -10.75
C THR A 383 10.29 -35.12 -12.28
N ILE A 384 10.95 -34.09 -12.81
CA ILE A 384 11.38 -33.96 -14.21
C ILE A 384 12.81 -34.44 -14.29
N GLN A 385 13.03 -35.52 -15.01
CA GLN A 385 14.35 -36.11 -15.14
C GLN A 385 15.13 -35.56 -16.32
N SER A 386 16.46 -35.72 -16.27
CA SER A 386 17.31 -35.41 -17.43
C SER A 386 16.96 -36.32 -18.59
N PRO A 387 16.96 -35.82 -19.85
CA PRO A 387 16.68 -36.66 -21.00
C PRO A 387 17.72 -37.75 -21.17
N GLU A 388 17.31 -38.86 -21.81
CA GLU A 388 18.19 -39.97 -22.15
C GLU A 388 19.35 -39.49 -23.06
N VAL A 389 20.46 -40.27 -23.00
CA VAL A 389 21.67 -40.02 -23.81
C VAL A 389 21.34 -39.91 -25.31
N LEU A 390 20.43 -40.77 -25.80
CA LEU A 390 20.03 -40.75 -27.21
C LEU A 390 19.32 -39.44 -27.62
N TRP A 391 18.50 -38.89 -26.73
CA TRP A 391 17.87 -37.61 -26.98
C TRP A 391 18.93 -36.50 -27.08
N LYS A 392 19.88 -36.41 -26.13
CA LYS A 392 20.97 -35.43 -26.15
C LYS A 392 21.80 -35.49 -27.42
N LEU A 393 22.14 -36.69 -27.87
CA LEU A 393 22.88 -36.91 -29.11
C LEU A 393 22.04 -36.53 -30.37
N GLY A 394 20.73 -36.67 -30.30
CA GLY A 394 19.81 -36.33 -31.39
C GLY A 394 19.48 -34.84 -31.55
N HIS A 395 19.82 -33.98 -30.56
CA HIS A 395 19.43 -32.55 -30.52
C HIS A 395 20.66 -31.61 -30.48
N PRO A 396 21.62 -31.72 -31.43
CA PRO A 396 22.85 -30.91 -31.41
C PRO A 396 22.58 -29.41 -31.65
N PHE A 397 21.54 -29.06 -32.38
CA PHE A 397 21.25 -27.67 -32.74
C PHE A 397 20.80 -26.85 -31.54
N GLU A 398 20.19 -27.45 -30.54
CA GLU A 398 19.80 -26.84 -29.27
C GLU A 398 20.95 -26.82 -28.27
N LEU A 399 21.68 -27.93 -28.16
CA LEU A 399 22.66 -28.16 -27.13
C LEU A 399 24.05 -27.58 -27.42
N ILE A 400 24.51 -27.59 -28.67
CA ILE A 400 25.84 -27.04 -29.03
C ILE A 400 25.91 -25.52 -28.80
N PRO A 401 24.95 -24.70 -29.24
CA PRO A 401 24.96 -23.28 -28.89
C PRO A 401 24.88 -23.01 -27.41
N ALA A 402 24.06 -23.76 -26.65
CA ALA A 402 23.93 -23.64 -25.21
C ALA A 402 25.25 -23.96 -24.48
N PHE A 403 25.98 -25.00 -24.94
CA PHE A 403 27.30 -25.35 -24.38
C PHE A 403 28.31 -24.21 -24.53
N PHE A 404 28.38 -23.59 -25.69
CA PHE A 404 29.33 -22.49 -25.92
C PHE A 404 28.84 -21.17 -25.26
N GLY A 405 27.54 -20.94 -25.21
CA GLY A 405 26.94 -19.73 -24.60
C GLY A 405 27.32 -19.59 -23.12
N GLN A 406 27.47 -20.67 -22.36
CA GLN A 406 27.89 -20.63 -20.95
C GLN A 406 29.28 -20.02 -20.74
N PHE A 407 30.17 -20.03 -21.76
CA PHE A 407 31.51 -19.44 -21.67
C PHE A 407 31.57 -17.94 -22.01
N PHE A 408 30.48 -17.41 -22.58
CA PHE A 408 30.41 -15.99 -23.01
C PHE A 408 29.42 -15.18 -22.19
N ALA A 409 28.74 -15.76 -21.20
CA ALA A 409 27.79 -15.15 -20.30
C ALA A 409 28.39 -14.73 -18.94
N GLY A 410 29.68 -14.37 -18.91
CA GLY A 410 30.40 -13.88 -17.74
C GLY A 410 30.69 -12.39 -17.79
#